data_ded0f2a0fb49eb5493955ce245040dc9
#
_entry.id   ded0f2a0fb49eb5493955ce245040dc9
#
_cell.length_a   1.000
_cell.length_b   1.000
_cell.length_c   1.000
_cell.angle_alpha   90.00
_cell.angle_beta   90.00
_cell.angle_gamma   90.00
#
_symmetry.space_group_name_H-M   'P 1'
#
loop_
_entity.id
_entity.type
_entity.pdbx_description
1 polymer ?
#
loop_
_entity_poly.entity_id
_entity_poly.type
_entity_poly.pdbx_seq_one_letter_code
_entity_poly.pdbx_strand_id
1 'polypeptide(L)'
;IVIGISVCTIIGLSILLSRTITHPLTALQEKMGGIGEGKYHKIEDYQSQDEVGSLIRHYNMMVEQIQKLINDVYLAQIKQKDAKLTALRTQINPHMLYNTLESIRMKALVKGDAEVAEMIKILSKMFRASLGKDDDQNTIRNELEYVENYIKLQNVRFQGRFHFTYEVPGELLDMPIVPLVFQPIVENCVEHGNRNKGQELSVRLTIEEPDLQRIRVIFMDDGAGMTEEKMAQLNEMFAHMGQENMTAKDEITLGKSIGLRNIAERFYLRYGREYGIHILESSEKGTVITLLIPRVEGKDIGER
;
A
#
# COMPACT_ATOMS: atom_id res chain seq x y z
N ILE A 1 39.21 -61.32 30.46
CA ILE A 1 39.63 -60.59 29.26
C ILE A 1 38.64 -60.77 28.12
N VAL A 2 38.27 -62.01 27.74
CA VAL A 2 37.34 -62.29 26.62
C VAL A 2 35.97 -61.63 26.82
N ILE A 3 35.36 -61.71 28.02
CA ILE A 3 34.07 -61.08 28.34
C ILE A 3 34.12 -59.53 28.21
N GLY A 4 35.21 -58.92 28.66
CA GLY A 4 35.38 -57.46 28.55
C GLY A 4 35.48 -57.00 27.10
N ILE A 5 36.18 -57.74 26.24
CA ILE A 5 36.26 -57.41 24.79
C ILE A 5 34.89 -57.59 24.13
N SER A 6 34.18 -58.66 24.46
CA SER A 6 32.83 -58.88 23.91
C SER A 6 31.84 -57.76 24.31
N VAL A 7 31.85 -57.30 25.54
CA VAL A 7 31.01 -56.17 25.99
C VAL A 7 31.37 -54.88 25.27
N CYS A 8 32.65 -54.55 25.12
CA CYS A 8 33.10 -53.37 24.38
C CYS A 8 32.71 -53.42 22.91
N THR A 9 32.78 -54.58 22.24
CA THR A 9 32.37 -54.72 20.84
C THR A 9 30.86 -54.57 20.67
N ILE A 10 30.04 -55.12 21.58
CA ILE A 10 28.60 -54.97 21.57
C ILE A 10 28.20 -53.49 21.77
N ILE A 11 28.81 -52.79 22.73
CA ILE A 11 28.56 -51.37 22.97
C ILE A 11 29.00 -50.55 21.76
N GLY A 12 30.15 -50.81 21.18
CA GLY A 12 30.63 -50.12 19.99
C GLY A 12 29.70 -50.29 18.79
N LEU A 13 29.23 -51.52 18.55
CA LEU A 13 28.28 -51.84 17.48
C LEU A 13 26.92 -51.20 17.73
N SER A 14 26.44 -51.17 18.98
CA SER A 14 25.17 -50.52 19.35
C SER A 14 25.23 -48.98 19.12
N ILE A 15 26.35 -48.36 19.49
CA ILE A 15 26.55 -46.91 19.23
C ILE A 15 26.60 -46.64 17.72
N LEU A 16 27.28 -47.46 16.97
CA LEU A 16 27.39 -47.33 15.52
C LEU A 16 25.99 -47.44 14.86
N LEU A 17 25.25 -48.47 15.16
CA LEU A 17 23.87 -48.70 14.66
C LEU A 17 22.92 -47.54 15.05
N SER A 18 23.03 -47.06 16.29
CA SER A 18 22.23 -45.95 16.75
C SER A 18 22.51 -44.67 15.93
N ARG A 19 23.75 -44.36 15.63
CA ARG A 19 24.17 -43.17 14.89
C ARG A 19 23.89 -43.28 13.38
N THR A 20 24.06 -44.46 12.79
CA THR A 20 23.94 -44.65 11.34
C THR A 20 22.51 -44.90 10.88
N ILE A 21 21.68 -45.52 11.74
CA ILE A 21 20.32 -45.93 11.35
C ILE A 21 19.25 -45.24 12.21
N THR A 22 19.31 -45.42 13.55
CA THR A 22 18.20 -45.01 14.40
C THR A 22 18.02 -43.49 14.44
N HIS A 23 19.07 -42.76 14.68
CA HIS A 23 18.99 -41.29 14.79
C HIS A 23 18.52 -40.60 13.51
N PRO A 24 19.04 -40.92 12.30
CA PRO A 24 18.55 -40.35 11.05
C PRO A 24 17.09 -40.70 10.74
N LEU A 25 16.65 -41.94 11.03
CA LEU A 25 15.26 -42.32 10.82
C LEU A 25 14.30 -41.62 11.78
N THR A 26 14.70 -41.40 13.04
CA THR A 26 13.90 -40.63 13.99
C THR A 26 13.78 -39.16 13.55
N ALA A 27 14.86 -38.54 13.09
CA ALA A 27 14.86 -37.21 12.54
C ALA A 27 13.95 -37.09 11.29
N LEU A 28 13.99 -38.09 10.41
CA LEU A 28 13.11 -38.16 9.24
C LEU A 28 11.64 -38.26 9.66
N GLN A 29 11.32 -39.13 10.61
CA GLN A 29 9.96 -39.30 11.12
C GLN A 29 9.41 -38.01 11.73
N GLU A 30 10.21 -37.31 12.53
CA GLU A 30 9.83 -36.04 13.14
C GLU A 30 9.57 -34.96 12.07
N LYS A 31 10.47 -34.83 11.08
CA LYS A 31 10.28 -33.86 9.98
C LYS A 31 9.10 -34.20 9.09
N MET A 32 8.85 -35.48 8.83
CA MET A 32 7.66 -35.91 8.08
C MET A 32 6.36 -35.59 8.84
N GLY A 33 6.33 -35.73 10.16
CA GLY A 33 5.18 -35.34 10.98
C GLY A 33 4.87 -33.84 10.87
N GLY A 34 5.90 -33.01 10.75
CA GLY A 34 5.74 -31.55 10.59
C GLY A 34 5.13 -31.11 9.26
N ILE A 35 5.17 -31.95 8.21
CA ILE A 35 4.55 -31.61 6.90
C ILE A 35 3.05 -31.35 7.03
N GLY A 36 2.34 -32.15 7.85
CA GLY A 36 0.92 -31.97 8.11
C GLY A 36 0.57 -30.65 8.83
N GLU A 37 1.55 -30.06 9.50
CA GLU A 37 1.45 -28.75 10.19
C GLU A 37 1.95 -27.57 9.33
N GLY A 38 2.29 -27.80 8.06
CA GLY A 38 2.82 -26.77 7.17
C GLY A 38 4.31 -26.46 7.35
N LYS A 39 5.05 -27.29 8.05
CA LYS A 39 6.49 -27.14 8.30
C LYS A 39 7.31 -27.93 7.28
N TYR A 40 7.82 -27.27 6.25
CA TYR A 40 8.56 -27.90 5.15
C TYR A 40 10.07 -27.67 5.32
N HIS A 41 10.73 -28.45 6.20
CA HIS A 41 12.16 -28.33 6.46
C HIS A 41 12.95 -29.50 5.89
N LYS A 42 14.01 -29.21 5.16
CA LYS A 42 14.98 -30.21 4.69
C LYS A 42 15.80 -30.76 5.85
N ILE A 43 16.33 -31.97 5.67
CA ILE A 43 17.34 -32.57 6.57
C ILE A 43 18.71 -32.34 5.92
N GLU A 44 19.50 -31.42 6.46
CA GLU A 44 20.78 -31.00 5.87
C GLU A 44 21.99 -31.76 6.43
N ASP A 45 21.91 -32.25 7.66
CA ASP A 45 23.05 -32.79 8.43
C ASP A 45 23.40 -34.26 8.14
N TYR A 46 22.72 -34.90 7.15
CA TYR A 46 22.96 -36.31 6.87
C TYR A 46 23.41 -36.56 5.42
N GLN A 47 24.69 -36.88 5.25
CA GLN A 47 25.31 -37.19 3.96
C GLN A 47 25.84 -38.64 3.97
N SER A 48 24.98 -39.62 3.77
CA SER A 48 25.38 -41.01 3.57
C SER A 48 24.98 -41.50 2.18
N GLN A 49 25.76 -42.48 1.66
CA GLN A 49 25.48 -43.15 0.38
C GLN A 49 24.68 -44.44 0.52
N ASP A 50 24.24 -44.75 1.74
CA ASP A 50 23.41 -45.92 2.05
C ASP A 50 21.92 -45.70 1.74
N GLU A 51 21.11 -46.68 2.05
CA GLU A 51 19.66 -46.67 1.85
C GLU A 51 18.98 -45.56 2.65
N VAL A 52 19.47 -45.27 3.87
CA VAL A 52 18.95 -44.18 4.72
C VAL A 52 19.26 -42.82 4.09
N GLY A 53 20.46 -42.61 3.59
CA GLY A 53 20.83 -41.45 2.83
C GLY A 53 19.99 -41.26 1.54
N SER A 54 19.69 -42.35 0.85
CA SER A 54 18.80 -42.36 -0.31
C SER A 54 17.39 -41.89 0.07
N LEU A 55 16.85 -42.41 1.19
CA LEU A 55 15.52 -42.02 1.66
C LEU A 55 15.46 -40.53 2.05
N ILE A 56 16.46 -40.04 2.73
CA ILE A 56 16.53 -38.61 3.10
C ILE A 56 16.63 -37.72 1.85
N ARG A 57 17.40 -38.10 0.85
CA ARG A 57 17.43 -37.36 -0.43
C ARG A 57 16.07 -37.29 -1.11
N HIS A 58 15.32 -38.42 -1.17
CA HIS A 58 13.98 -38.44 -1.72
C HIS A 58 13.01 -37.54 -0.92
N TYR A 59 13.09 -37.57 0.42
CA TYR A 59 12.33 -36.72 1.30
C TYR A 59 12.63 -35.22 0.99
N ASN A 60 13.90 -34.85 0.90
CA ASN A 60 14.32 -33.46 0.62
C ASN A 60 13.83 -32.99 -0.77
N MET A 61 13.88 -33.86 -1.78
CA MET A 61 13.33 -33.55 -3.11
C MET A 61 11.80 -33.36 -3.05
N MET A 62 11.09 -34.17 -2.29
CA MET A 62 9.64 -34.03 -2.09
C MET A 62 9.31 -32.68 -1.41
N VAL A 63 10.03 -32.31 -0.35
CA VAL A 63 9.85 -31.03 0.35
C VAL A 63 10.09 -29.86 -0.61
N GLU A 64 11.13 -29.92 -1.42
CA GLU A 64 11.43 -28.89 -2.43
C GLU A 64 10.33 -28.76 -3.47
N GLN A 65 9.81 -29.88 -3.96
CA GLN A 65 8.69 -29.87 -4.89
C GLN A 65 7.42 -29.28 -4.28
N ILE A 66 7.11 -29.62 -3.01
CA ILE A 66 5.96 -29.05 -2.29
C ILE A 66 6.13 -27.53 -2.13
N GLN A 67 7.29 -27.07 -1.69
CA GLN A 67 7.56 -25.62 -1.57
C GLN A 67 7.41 -24.91 -2.91
N LYS A 68 7.93 -25.49 -3.99
CA LYS A 68 7.77 -24.95 -5.34
C LYS A 68 6.29 -24.87 -5.75
N LEU A 69 5.54 -25.97 -5.56
CA LEU A 69 4.10 -26.00 -5.89
C LEU A 69 3.30 -24.96 -5.11
N ILE A 70 3.58 -24.79 -3.81
CA ILE A 70 2.93 -23.76 -2.97
C ILE A 70 3.23 -22.37 -3.54
N ASN A 71 4.49 -22.08 -3.88
CA ASN A 71 4.88 -20.80 -4.46
C ASN A 71 4.22 -20.55 -5.83
N ASP A 72 4.17 -21.59 -6.69
CA ASP A 72 3.53 -21.51 -8.00
C ASP A 72 2.02 -21.25 -7.89
N VAL A 73 1.34 -21.92 -6.96
CA VAL A 73 -0.08 -21.68 -6.65
C VAL A 73 -0.31 -20.27 -6.12
N TYR A 74 0.54 -19.79 -5.22
CA TYR A 74 0.45 -18.44 -4.67
C TYR A 74 0.63 -17.37 -5.74
N LEU A 75 1.63 -17.52 -6.61
CA LEU A 75 1.86 -16.63 -7.75
C LEU A 75 0.70 -16.67 -8.77
N ALA A 76 0.14 -17.85 -9.02
CA ALA A 76 -1.03 -17.99 -9.88
C ALA A 76 -2.26 -17.27 -9.30
N GLN A 77 -2.49 -17.36 -7.99
CA GLN A 77 -3.57 -16.65 -7.30
C GLN A 77 -3.40 -15.13 -7.37
N ILE A 78 -2.17 -14.61 -7.17
CA ILE A 78 -1.88 -13.18 -7.32
C ILE A 78 -2.22 -12.74 -8.76
N LYS A 79 -1.69 -13.43 -9.77
CA LYS A 79 -1.97 -13.12 -11.18
C LYS A 79 -3.46 -13.17 -11.51
N GLN A 80 -4.19 -14.12 -10.95
CA GLN A 80 -5.64 -14.22 -11.13
C GLN A 80 -6.38 -13.04 -10.49
N LYS A 81 -5.98 -12.63 -9.28
CA LYS A 81 -6.56 -11.45 -8.61
C LYS A 81 -6.28 -10.19 -9.42
N ASP A 82 -5.07 -10.00 -9.89
CA ASP A 82 -4.69 -8.84 -10.71
C ASP A 82 -5.45 -8.80 -12.03
N ALA A 83 -5.56 -9.95 -12.72
CA ALA A 83 -6.36 -10.06 -13.94
C ALA A 83 -7.85 -9.74 -13.68
N LYS A 84 -8.40 -10.20 -12.54
CA LYS A 84 -9.78 -9.90 -12.15
C LYS A 84 -9.97 -8.40 -11.85
N LEU A 85 -9.04 -7.78 -11.14
CA LEU A 85 -9.06 -6.33 -10.88
C LEU A 85 -8.96 -5.54 -12.18
N THR A 86 -8.07 -5.93 -13.08
CA THR A 86 -7.92 -5.30 -14.41
C THR A 86 -9.21 -5.46 -15.24
N ALA A 87 -9.81 -6.65 -15.25
CA ALA A 87 -11.09 -6.89 -15.95
C ALA A 87 -12.23 -6.04 -15.37
N LEU A 88 -12.30 -5.88 -14.05
CA LEU A 88 -13.29 -5.02 -13.39
C LEU A 88 -13.06 -3.53 -13.73
N ARG A 89 -11.79 -3.07 -13.75
CA ARG A 89 -11.44 -1.70 -14.17
C ARG A 89 -11.81 -1.43 -15.63
N THR A 90 -11.64 -2.41 -16.53
CA THR A 90 -11.94 -2.28 -17.96
C THR A 90 -13.44 -2.37 -18.28
N GLN A 91 -14.30 -2.85 -17.35
CA GLN A 91 -15.75 -2.82 -17.53
C GLN A 91 -16.31 -1.38 -17.64
N ILE A 92 -15.66 -0.41 -17.02
CA ILE A 92 -15.93 1.00 -17.31
C ILE A 92 -15.11 1.33 -18.55
N ASN A 93 -15.77 1.46 -19.71
CA ASN A 93 -15.07 1.84 -20.94
C ASN A 93 -14.66 3.33 -20.85
N PRO A 94 -13.36 3.64 -20.59
CA PRO A 94 -12.91 5.02 -20.42
C PRO A 94 -13.17 5.87 -21.66
N HIS A 95 -13.01 5.27 -22.83
CA HIS A 95 -13.21 5.95 -24.10
C HIS A 95 -14.67 6.36 -24.32
N MET A 96 -15.63 5.50 -23.98
CA MET A 96 -17.05 5.84 -24.05
C MET A 96 -17.38 7.00 -23.10
N LEU A 97 -16.83 6.97 -21.88
CA LEU A 97 -17.06 8.01 -20.89
C LEU A 97 -16.50 9.37 -21.38
N TYR A 98 -15.29 9.39 -21.92
CA TYR A 98 -14.68 10.60 -22.48
C TYR A 98 -15.50 11.14 -23.68
N ASN A 99 -15.92 10.30 -24.59
CA ASN A 99 -16.70 10.71 -25.75
C ASN A 99 -18.07 11.27 -25.32
N THR A 100 -18.66 10.69 -24.29
CA THR A 100 -19.95 11.19 -23.76
C THR A 100 -19.77 12.56 -23.11
N LEU A 101 -18.74 12.73 -22.25
CA LEU A 101 -18.44 14.01 -21.61
C LEU A 101 -18.12 15.08 -22.66
N GLU A 102 -17.31 14.75 -23.68
CA GLU A 102 -16.97 15.68 -24.75
C GLU A 102 -18.21 16.08 -25.57
N SER A 103 -19.12 15.14 -25.84
CA SER A 103 -20.38 15.43 -26.52
C SER A 103 -21.27 16.38 -25.71
N ILE A 104 -21.32 16.22 -24.39
CA ILE A 104 -22.08 17.11 -23.49
C ILE A 104 -21.40 18.48 -23.46
N ARG A 105 -20.06 18.52 -23.36
CA ARG A 105 -19.29 19.78 -23.41
C ARG A 105 -19.58 20.58 -24.67
N MET A 106 -19.55 19.94 -25.83
CA MET A 106 -19.84 20.59 -27.11
C MET A 106 -21.27 21.13 -27.19
N LYS A 107 -22.24 20.38 -26.65
CA LYS A 107 -23.63 20.86 -26.57
C LYS A 107 -23.79 22.08 -25.66
N ALA A 108 -23.09 22.13 -24.54
CA ALA A 108 -23.05 23.28 -23.64
C ALA A 108 -22.49 24.52 -24.37
N LEU A 109 -21.37 24.38 -25.08
CA LEU A 109 -20.75 25.46 -25.86
C LEU A 109 -21.71 26.00 -26.94
N VAL A 110 -22.39 25.11 -27.67
CA VAL A 110 -23.36 25.52 -28.71
C VAL A 110 -24.54 26.30 -28.11
N LYS A 111 -24.94 25.99 -26.86
CA LYS A 111 -25.97 26.71 -26.13
C LYS A 111 -25.47 28.00 -25.46
N GLY A 112 -24.20 28.34 -25.58
CA GLY A 112 -23.57 29.49 -24.94
C GLY A 112 -23.30 29.31 -23.44
N ASP A 113 -23.43 28.11 -22.91
CA ASP A 113 -23.18 27.81 -21.50
C ASP A 113 -21.69 27.45 -21.27
N ALA A 114 -20.87 28.50 -21.18
CA ALA A 114 -19.44 28.36 -21.02
C ALA A 114 -19.05 27.75 -19.65
N GLU A 115 -19.85 28.00 -18.61
CA GLU A 115 -19.61 27.49 -17.27
C GLU A 115 -19.75 25.97 -17.21
N VAL A 116 -20.85 25.44 -17.72
CA VAL A 116 -21.09 23.99 -17.82
C VAL A 116 -20.06 23.34 -18.72
N ALA A 117 -19.65 23.97 -19.81
CA ALA A 117 -18.60 23.44 -20.69
C ALA A 117 -17.24 23.33 -19.98
N GLU A 118 -16.86 24.30 -19.15
CA GLU A 118 -15.61 24.24 -18.38
C GLU A 118 -15.68 23.19 -17.26
N MET A 119 -16.82 23.06 -16.57
CA MET A 119 -17.04 21.98 -15.59
C MET A 119 -16.82 20.61 -16.20
N ILE A 120 -17.40 20.33 -17.36
CA ILE A 120 -17.28 19.04 -18.04
C ILE A 120 -15.83 18.80 -18.48
N LYS A 121 -15.13 19.82 -18.93
CA LYS A 121 -13.71 19.74 -19.27
C LYS A 121 -12.84 19.36 -18.07
N ILE A 122 -13.06 20.01 -16.91
CA ILE A 122 -12.36 19.70 -15.65
C ILE A 122 -12.67 18.25 -15.24
N LEU A 123 -13.95 17.86 -15.25
CA LEU A 123 -14.37 16.49 -14.91
C LEU A 123 -13.72 15.45 -15.81
N SER A 124 -13.64 15.72 -17.13
CA SER A 124 -12.95 14.84 -18.08
C SER A 124 -11.46 14.68 -17.78
N LYS A 125 -10.76 15.77 -17.37
CA LYS A 125 -9.36 15.71 -16.94
C LYS A 125 -9.19 14.87 -15.67
N MET A 126 -10.06 15.05 -14.67
CA MET A 126 -10.03 14.28 -13.43
C MET A 126 -10.24 12.78 -13.67
N PHE A 127 -11.20 12.40 -14.51
CA PHE A 127 -11.40 11.00 -14.90
C PHE A 127 -10.18 10.40 -15.60
N ARG A 128 -9.53 11.18 -16.49
CA ARG A 128 -8.32 10.70 -17.19
C ARG A 128 -7.19 10.40 -16.21
N ALA A 129 -6.96 11.25 -15.23
CA ALA A 129 -5.96 11.05 -14.20
C ALA A 129 -6.28 9.82 -13.31
N SER A 130 -7.57 9.62 -12.95
CA SER A 130 -7.99 8.48 -12.12
C SER A 130 -7.90 7.12 -12.83
N LEU A 131 -8.02 7.11 -14.16
CA LEU A 131 -8.00 5.89 -15.00
C LEU A 131 -6.65 5.68 -15.70
N GLY A 132 -5.69 6.60 -15.53
CA GLY A 132 -4.34 6.52 -16.10
C GLY A 132 -3.59 5.28 -15.60
N LYS A 133 -2.80 4.68 -16.50
CA LYS A 133 -2.17 3.38 -16.27
C LYS A 133 -0.78 3.43 -15.63
N ASP A 134 -0.16 4.60 -15.55
CA ASP A 134 1.25 4.71 -15.16
C ASP A 134 1.39 5.34 -13.78
N ASP A 135 1.36 4.50 -12.75
CA ASP A 135 1.66 4.88 -11.35
C ASP A 135 3.10 5.45 -11.22
N ASP A 136 4.00 5.10 -12.13
CA ASP A 136 5.41 5.49 -12.07
C ASP A 136 5.71 6.88 -12.68
N GLN A 137 4.74 7.52 -13.34
CA GLN A 137 4.93 8.84 -13.98
C GLN A 137 4.21 9.98 -13.25
N ASN A 138 3.58 9.72 -12.10
CA ASN A 138 2.89 10.77 -11.38
C ASN A 138 3.87 11.65 -10.60
N THR A 139 3.68 12.96 -10.65
CA THR A 139 4.55 13.95 -10.01
C THR A 139 3.77 14.83 -9.05
N ILE A 140 4.49 15.57 -8.18
CA ILE A 140 3.89 16.60 -7.32
C ILE A 140 3.10 17.61 -8.15
N ARG A 141 3.59 18.00 -9.32
CA ARG A 141 2.89 18.89 -10.25
C ARG A 141 1.53 18.35 -10.65
N ASN A 142 1.46 17.06 -10.99
CA ASN A 142 0.22 16.40 -11.39
C ASN A 142 -0.79 16.34 -10.24
N GLU A 143 -0.32 16.05 -9.02
CA GLU A 143 -1.15 16.07 -7.81
C GLU A 143 -1.72 17.46 -7.52
N LEU A 144 -0.91 18.51 -7.65
CA LEU A 144 -1.35 19.91 -7.48
C LEU A 144 -2.37 20.30 -8.54
N GLU A 145 -2.12 20.00 -9.82
CA GLU A 145 -3.09 20.27 -10.90
C GLU A 145 -4.42 19.54 -10.65
N TYR A 146 -4.35 18.34 -10.11
CA TYR A 146 -5.54 17.56 -9.77
C TYR A 146 -6.35 18.22 -8.65
N VAL A 147 -5.69 18.66 -7.58
CA VAL A 147 -6.34 19.39 -6.46
C VAL A 147 -6.92 20.72 -6.94
N GLU A 148 -6.21 21.50 -7.77
CA GLU A 148 -6.75 22.73 -8.33
C GLU A 148 -8.02 22.50 -9.15
N ASN A 149 -8.02 21.45 -9.98
CA ASN A 149 -9.19 21.07 -10.77
C ASN A 149 -10.36 20.66 -9.88
N TYR A 150 -10.10 19.90 -8.81
CA TYR A 150 -11.11 19.51 -7.83
C TYR A 150 -11.73 20.74 -7.16
N ILE A 151 -10.90 21.67 -6.65
CA ILE A 151 -11.37 22.90 -5.99
C ILE A 151 -12.16 23.78 -6.97
N LYS A 152 -11.74 23.92 -8.23
CA LYS A 152 -12.49 24.65 -9.26
C LYS A 152 -13.88 24.04 -9.43
N LEU A 153 -13.99 22.70 -9.50
CA LEU A 153 -15.27 22.02 -9.64
C LEU A 153 -16.17 22.23 -8.42
N GLN A 154 -15.61 22.16 -7.21
CA GLN A 154 -16.35 22.41 -5.97
C GLN A 154 -16.82 23.86 -5.87
N ASN A 155 -16.00 24.81 -6.32
CA ASN A 155 -16.34 26.22 -6.30
C ASN A 155 -17.52 26.59 -7.21
N VAL A 156 -17.68 25.93 -8.34
CA VAL A 156 -18.89 26.08 -9.16
C VAL A 156 -20.13 25.62 -8.38
N ARG A 157 -20.03 24.47 -7.70
CA ARG A 157 -21.15 23.92 -6.91
C ARG A 157 -21.47 24.75 -5.67
N PHE A 158 -20.47 25.32 -5.01
CA PHE A 158 -20.57 25.97 -3.71
C PHE A 158 -20.28 27.47 -3.75
N GLN A 159 -20.36 28.09 -4.93
CA GLN A 159 -20.29 29.55 -5.13
C GLN A 159 -18.97 30.19 -4.64
N GLY A 160 -17.83 29.57 -4.93
CA GLY A 160 -16.51 30.16 -4.72
C GLY A 160 -15.98 30.13 -3.28
N ARG A 161 -16.46 29.19 -2.45
CA ARG A 161 -16.14 29.14 -1.00
C ARG A 161 -14.83 28.47 -0.64
N PHE A 162 -14.19 27.78 -1.57
CA PHE A 162 -12.98 26.99 -1.29
C PHE A 162 -11.75 27.67 -1.88
N HIS A 163 -10.78 27.94 -1.03
CA HIS A 163 -9.51 28.56 -1.43
C HIS A 163 -8.40 27.54 -1.25
N PHE A 164 -7.64 27.29 -2.31
CA PHE A 164 -6.46 26.43 -2.25
C PHE A 164 -5.23 27.23 -2.65
N THR A 165 -4.21 27.20 -1.79
CA THR A 165 -2.91 27.81 -2.05
C THR A 165 -1.80 26.83 -1.78
N TYR A 166 -0.69 26.95 -2.50
CA TYR A 166 0.48 26.11 -2.25
C TYR A 166 1.79 26.88 -2.40
N GLU A 167 2.77 26.43 -1.61
CA GLU A 167 4.16 26.90 -1.66
C GLU A 167 5.05 25.67 -1.82
N VAL A 168 5.57 25.47 -3.04
CA VAL A 168 6.38 24.30 -3.42
C VAL A 168 7.64 24.78 -4.12
N PRO A 169 8.84 24.35 -3.68
CA PRO A 169 10.08 24.61 -4.41
C PRO A 169 10.00 24.08 -5.84
N GLY A 170 10.41 24.92 -6.81
CA GLY A 170 10.26 24.58 -8.23
C GLY A 170 10.92 23.26 -8.65
N GLU A 171 12.03 22.93 -7.99
CA GLU A 171 12.80 21.69 -8.19
C GLU A 171 12.07 20.43 -7.74
N LEU A 172 11.09 20.53 -6.81
CA LEU A 172 10.32 19.40 -6.33
C LEU A 172 9.06 19.14 -7.15
N LEU A 173 8.65 20.06 -8.02
CA LEU A 173 7.41 19.91 -8.80
C LEU A 173 7.39 18.67 -9.67
N ASP A 174 8.53 18.31 -10.25
CA ASP A 174 8.65 17.14 -11.14
C ASP A 174 9.12 15.87 -10.40
N MET A 175 9.21 15.94 -9.07
CA MET A 175 9.52 14.77 -8.26
C MET A 175 8.38 13.75 -8.31
N PRO A 176 8.70 12.46 -8.52
CA PRO A 176 7.70 11.41 -8.57
C PRO A 176 7.08 11.16 -7.20
N ILE A 177 5.78 10.94 -7.18
CA ILE A 177 4.99 10.62 -5.99
C ILE A 177 3.90 9.60 -6.32
N VAL A 178 3.50 8.80 -5.33
CA VAL A 178 2.33 7.91 -5.44
C VAL A 178 1.11 8.72 -5.89
N PRO A 179 0.40 8.30 -6.95
CA PRO A 179 -0.73 9.04 -7.49
C PRO A 179 -1.92 9.12 -6.53
N LEU A 180 -2.75 10.17 -6.67
CA LEU A 180 -3.99 10.39 -5.92
C LEU A 180 -3.77 10.37 -4.39
N VAL A 181 -2.79 11.16 -3.94
CA VAL A 181 -2.46 11.33 -2.52
C VAL A 181 -2.96 12.66 -1.97
N PHE A 182 -2.76 13.75 -2.72
CA PHE A 182 -3.16 15.09 -2.26
C PHE A 182 -4.67 15.26 -2.31
N GLN A 183 -5.31 14.73 -3.33
CA GLN A 183 -6.75 14.89 -3.52
C GLN A 183 -7.57 14.37 -2.34
N PRO A 184 -7.43 13.14 -1.84
CA PRO A 184 -8.26 12.65 -0.74
C PRO A 184 -8.06 13.45 0.57
N ILE A 185 -6.88 14.05 0.77
CA ILE A 185 -6.65 14.93 1.91
C ILE A 185 -7.47 16.21 1.76
N VAL A 186 -7.41 16.84 0.58
CA VAL A 186 -8.18 18.06 0.31
C VAL A 186 -9.67 17.78 0.25
N GLU A 187 -10.10 16.61 -0.25
CA GLU A 187 -11.50 16.15 -0.17
C GLU A 187 -11.98 16.08 1.28
N ASN A 188 -11.17 15.52 2.19
CA ASN A 188 -11.51 15.49 3.61
C ASN A 188 -11.61 16.89 4.20
N CYS A 189 -10.73 17.83 3.82
CA CYS A 189 -10.84 19.23 4.25
C CYS A 189 -12.17 19.84 3.78
N VAL A 190 -12.54 19.64 2.51
CA VAL A 190 -13.79 20.18 1.94
C VAL A 190 -15.03 19.55 2.55
N GLU A 191 -15.05 18.23 2.77
CA GLU A 191 -16.22 17.51 3.28
C GLU A 191 -16.43 17.73 4.79
N HIS A 192 -15.35 17.76 5.55
CA HIS A 192 -15.39 17.77 7.01
C HIS A 192 -15.06 19.13 7.63
N GLY A 193 -14.28 19.96 6.92
CA GLY A 193 -13.94 21.32 7.36
C GLY A 193 -15.16 22.26 7.36
N ASN A 194 -16.11 22.03 6.47
CA ASN A 194 -17.27 22.92 6.29
C ASN A 194 -18.47 22.53 7.19
N ARG A 195 -18.34 22.66 8.52
CA ARG A 195 -19.47 22.39 9.45
C ARG A 195 -20.62 23.39 9.34
N ASN A 196 -20.33 24.66 9.02
CA ASN A 196 -21.34 25.69 8.83
C ASN A 196 -21.53 25.93 7.32
N LYS A 197 -22.66 25.48 6.78
CA LYS A 197 -23.05 25.75 5.38
C LYS A 197 -23.05 27.26 5.14
N GLY A 198 -21.92 27.82 4.74
CA GLY A 198 -21.83 29.26 4.46
C GLY A 198 -20.48 29.92 4.75
N GLN A 199 -19.57 29.26 5.45
CA GLN A 199 -18.22 29.77 5.68
C GLN A 199 -17.29 29.42 4.52
N GLU A 200 -16.34 30.30 4.25
CA GLU A 200 -15.21 30.02 3.37
C GLU A 200 -14.29 29.03 4.05
N LEU A 201 -13.63 28.19 3.28
CA LEU A 201 -12.62 27.24 3.74
C LEU A 201 -11.35 27.44 2.94
N SER A 202 -10.24 27.66 3.64
CA SER A 202 -8.92 27.81 3.05
C SER A 202 -8.08 26.55 3.35
N VAL A 203 -7.49 25.98 2.31
CA VAL A 203 -6.52 24.88 2.42
C VAL A 203 -5.19 25.37 1.87
N ARG A 204 -4.14 25.27 2.66
CA ARG A 204 -2.76 25.60 2.27
C ARG A 204 -1.92 24.33 2.26
N LEU A 205 -1.12 24.18 1.20
CA LEU A 205 -0.12 23.13 1.07
C LEU A 205 1.27 23.77 1.06
N THR A 206 2.17 23.27 1.90
CA THR A 206 3.58 23.65 1.88
C THR A 206 4.44 22.41 1.81
N ILE A 207 5.59 22.50 1.14
CA ILE A 207 6.58 21.41 1.12
C ILE A 207 7.86 21.93 1.75
N GLU A 208 8.36 21.20 2.74
CA GLU A 208 9.60 21.43 3.45
C GLU A 208 10.57 20.28 3.21
N GLU A 209 11.85 20.58 3.22
CA GLU A 209 12.94 19.61 3.16
C GLU A 209 13.60 19.52 4.54
N PRO A 210 13.13 18.62 5.45
CA PRO A 210 13.71 18.48 6.77
C PRO A 210 15.16 17.98 6.73
N ASP A 211 15.53 17.26 5.66
CA ASP A 211 16.89 16.79 5.38
C ASP A 211 17.05 16.47 3.88
N LEU A 212 18.27 16.03 3.49
CA LEU A 212 18.59 15.73 2.08
C LEU A 212 17.89 14.49 1.51
N GLN A 213 17.30 13.64 2.36
CA GLN A 213 16.70 12.35 1.96
C GLN A 213 15.19 12.34 2.04
N ARG A 214 14.57 13.33 2.69
CA ARG A 214 13.15 13.35 2.99
C ARG A 214 12.53 14.68 2.65
N ILE A 215 11.30 14.67 2.20
CA ILE A 215 10.46 15.85 2.11
C ILE A 215 9.22 15.66 3.00
N ARG A 216 8.74 16.76 3.53
CA ARG A 216 7.52 16.85 4.31
C ARG A 216 6.52 17.72 3.59
N VAL A 217 5.39 17.12 3.18
CA VAL A 217 4.25 17.85 2.65
C VAL A 217 3.29 18.14 3.79
N ILE A 218 2.93 19.39 3.97
CA ILE A 218 2.06 19.87 5.06
C ILE A 218 0.79 20.44 4.45
N PHE A 219 -0.35 19.89 4.85
CA PHE A 219 -1.67 20.41 4.54
C PHE A 219 -2.22 21.09 5.79
N MET A 220 -2.68 22.30 5.65
CA MET A 220 -3.32 23.06 6.71
C MET A 220 -4.66 23.58 6.22
N ASP A 221 -5.74 23.25 6.90
CA ASP A 221 -7.06 23.84 6.68
C ASP A 221 -7.49 24.67 7.89
N ASP A 222 -8.39 25.63 7.66
CA ASP A 222 -9.02 26.47 8.69
C ASP A 222 -10.44 25.99 9.02
N GLY A 223 -10.69 24.69 8.82
CA GLY A 223 -11.99 24.05 9.03
C GLY A 223 -12.33 23.76 10.48
N ALA A 224 -13.32 22.91 10.66
CA ALA A 224 -13.89 22.63 11.98
C ALA A 224 -13.04 21.69 12.85
N GLY A 225 -11.95 21.11 12.30
CA GLY A 225 -11.10 20.16 12.97
C GLY A 225 -11.80 18.86 13.37
N MET A 226 -11.14 18.10 14.21
CA MET A 226 -11.64 16.86 14.81
C MET A 226 -11.29 16.80 16.31
N THR A 227 -11.94 15.88 17.03
CA THR A 227 -11.66 15.66 18.46
C THR A 227 -10.29 15.01 18.65
N GLU A 228 -9.65 15.24 19.80
CA GLU A 228 -8.37 14.62 20.15
C GLU A 228 -8.44 13.09 20.10
N GLU A 229 -9.57 12.50 20.55
CA GLU A 229 -9.78 11.05 20.48
C GLU A 229 -9.74 10.53 19.03
N LYS A 230 -10.40 11.25 18.11
CA LYS A 230 -10.43 10.87 16.69
C LYS A 230 -9.05 11.01 16.05
N MET A 231 -8.33 12.07 16.37
CA MET A 231 -6.97 12.29 15.92
C MET A 231 -6.03 11.18 16.41
N ALA A 232 -6.10 10.84 17.70
CA ALA A 232 -5.29 9.76 18.28
C ALA A 232 -5.59 8.41 17.62
N GLN A 233 -6.86 8.06 17.43
CA GLN A 233 -7.27 6.83 16.74
C GLN A 233 -6.74 6.75 15.29
N LEU A 234 -6.80 7.85 14.55
CA LEU A 234 -6.29 7.89 13.19
C LEU A 234 -4.76 7.74 13.15
N ASN A 235 -4.04 8.44 14.00
CA ASN A 235 -2.59 8.34 14.09
C ASN A 235 -2.13 6.95 14.56
N GLU A 236 -2.83 6.33 15.48
CA GLU A 236 -2.59 4.94 15.89
C GLU A 236 -2.79 3.98 14.71
N MET A 237 -3.90 4.13 13.97
CA MET A 237 -4.15 3.35 12.76
C MET A 237 -3.01 3.51 11.73
N PHE A 238 -2.54 4.74 11.47
CA PHE A 238 -1.44 4.99 10.53
C PHE A 238 -0.13 4.32 10.98
N ALA A 239 0.17 4.35 12.28
CA ALA A 239 1.37 3.74 12.85
C ALA A 239 1.37 2.20 12.78
N HIS A 240 0.18 1.57 12.80
CA HIS A 240 0.04 0.11 12.79
C HIS A 240 -0.18 -0.48 11.39
N MET A 241 -0.04 0.31 10.31
CA MET A 241 -0.14 -0.21 8.95
C MET A 241 0.86 -1.34 8.69
N GLY A 242 0.37 -2.45 8.11
CA GLY A 242 1.17 -3.63 7.79
C GLY A 242 1.44 -4.58 8.96
N GLN A 243 0.78 -4.43 10.12
CA GLN A 243 0.75 -5.44 11.18
C GLN A 243 -0.46 -6.36 11.01
N GLU A 244 -0.26 -7.70 11.15
CA GLU A 244 -1.30 -8.73 10.92
C GLU A 244 -2.49 -8.68 11.89
N ASN A 245 -2.50 -7.80 12.90
CA ASN A 245 -3.47 -7.77 13.99
C ASN A 245 -4.56 -6.69 13.87
N MET A 246 -4.83 -6.15 12.68
CA MET A 246 -6.00 -5.28 12.51
C MET A 246 -7.29 -6.10 12.62
N THR A 247 -8.05 -5.86 13.69
CA THR A 247 -9.30 -6.56 13.92
C THR A 247 -10.44 -5.97 13.08
N ALA A 248 -11.41 -6.80 12.68
CA ALA A 248 -12.61 -6.36 11.96
C ALA A 248 -13.44 -5.28 12.74
N LYS A 249 -13.18 -5.06 14.02
CA LYS A 249 -13.76 -3.97 14.81
C LYS A 249 -13.23 -2.60 14.41
N ASP A 250 -11.99 -2.51 13.97
CA ASP A 250 -11.36 -1.26 13.54
C ASP A 250 -11.95 -0.79 12.21
N GLU A 251 -12.43 -1.72 11.37
CA GLU A 251 -13.09 -1.41 10.09
C GLU A 251 -14.45 -0.72 10.25
N ILE A 252 -15.23 -1.09 11.27
CA ILE A 252 -16.61 -0.59 11.45
C ILE A 252 -16.62 0.82 12.07
N THR A 253 -15.68 1.12 12.94
CA THR A 253 -15.60 2.42 13.64
C THR A 253 -15.06 3.55 12.74
N LEU A 254 -14.34 3.22 11.68
CA LEU A 254 -13.61 4.13 10.79
C LEU A 254 -14.30 4.41 9.44
N GLY A 255 -15.54 3.97 9.25
CA GLY A 255 -16.27 3.98 7.97
C GLY A 255 -16.34 5.30 7.17
N LYS A 256 -15.87 6.43 7.71
CA LYS A 256 -15.80 7.73 7.01
C LYS A 256 -14.37 8.18 6.67
N SER A 257 -13.34 7.45 7.10
CA SER A 257 -11.93 7.83 6.88
C SER A 257 -11.20 6.93 5.88
N ILE A 258 -11.96 6.32 4.96
CA ILE A 258 -11.44 5.38 3.94
C ILE A 258 -10.34 6.03 3.09
N GLY A 259 -10.47 7.30 2.76
CA GLY A 259 -9.49 8.02 1.92
C GLY A 259 -8.11 8.12 2.57
N LEU A 260 -8.04 8.57 3.83
CA LEU A 260 -6.77 8.71 4.56
C LEU A 260 -6.12 7.35 4.86
N ARG A 261 -6.93 6.33 5.17
CA ARG A 261 -6.44 4.96 5.34
C ARG A 261 -5.80 4.42 4.06
N ASN A 262 -6.47 4.60 2.92
CA ASN A 262 -5.93 4.15 1.63
C ASN A 262 -4.60 4.83 1.30
N ILE A 263 -4.44 6.12 1.63
CA ILE A 263 -3.16 6.82 1.49
C ILE A 263 -2.11 6.15 2.37
N ALA A 264 -2.40 5.96 3.66
CA ALA A 264 -1.45 5.35 4.61
C ALA A 264 -1.00 3.96 4.15
N GLU A 265 -1.94 3.11 3.70
CA GLU A 265 -1.65 1.77 3.20
C GLU A 265 -0.76 1.82 1.94
N ARG A 266 -1.07 2.70 0.98
CA ARG A 266 -0.26 2.86 -0.26
C ARG A 266 1.13 3.39 0.04
N PHE A 267 1.27 4.32 1.00
CA PHE A 267 2.58 4.80 1.44
C PHE A 267 3.40 3.69 2.09
N TYR A 268 2.78 2.93 2.98
CA TYR A 268 3.43 1.79 3.60
C TYR A 268 3.95 0.77 2.56
N LEU A 269 3.11 0.41 1.59
CA LEU A 269 3.47 -0.54 0.53
C LEU A 269 4.57 -0.02 -0.39
N ARG A 270 4.62 1.29 -0.67
CA ARG A 270 5.58 1.87 -1.62
C ARG A 270 6.88 2.32 -0.97
N TYR A 271 6.82 2.92 0.21
CA TYR A 271 7.95 3.60 0.84
C TYR A 271 8.39 2.95 2.17
N GLY A 272 7.61 2.03 2.72
CA GLY A 272 7.90 1.39 4.02
C GLY A 272 7.42 2.19 5.23
N ARG A 273 7.74 1.68 6.44
CA ARG A 273 7.21 2.20 7.72
C ARG A 273 7.74 3.56 8.13
N GLU A 274 8.86 3.98 7.59
CA GLU A 274 9.50 5.26 7.95
C GLU A 274 8.78 6.46 7.35
N TYR A 275 7.90 6.21 6.37
CA TYR A 275 7.18 7.20 5.60
C TYR A 275 5.67 7.04 5.80
N GLY A 276 4.92 8.11 5.61
CA GLY A 276 3.47 8.02 5.75
C GLY A 276 2.79 9.33 6.10
N ILE A 277 1.53 9.18 6.51
CA ILE A 277 0.64 10.27 6.90
C ILE A 277 0.59 10.40 8.42
N HIS A 278 0.54 11.63 8.92
CA HIS A 278 0.36 11.93 10.32
C HIS A 278 -0.47 13.21 10.51
N ILE A 279 -1.38 13.23 11.46
CA ILE A 279 -2.14 14.41 11.87
C ILE A 279 -1.39 15.06 13.03
N LEU A 280 -0.78 16.21 12.76
CA LEU A 280 0.04 16.91 13.77
C LEU A 280 -0.84 17.61 14.81
N GLU A 281 -1.87 18.30 14.33
CA GLU A 281 -2.72 19.14 15.13
C GLU A 281 -4.14 19.18 14.54
N SER A 282 -5.15 19.19 15.40
CA SER A 282 -6.53 19.42 14.98
C SER A 282 -7.29 20.08 16.12
N SER A 283 -8.00 21.15 15.80
CA SER A 283 -8.78 21.93 16.75
C SER A 283 -9.96 22.60 16.05
N GLU A 284 -10.76 23.37 16.76
CA GLU A 284 -11.83 24.18 16.15
C GLU A 284 -11.31 25.25 15.17
N LYS A 285 -10.00 25.44 15.08
CA LYS A 285 -9.34 26.37 14.17
C LYS A 285 -8.80 25.71 12.90
N GLY A 286 -9.01 24.40 12.76
CA GLY A 286 -8.58 23.65 11.58
C GLY A 286 -7.76 22.41 11.90
N THR A 287 -7.20 21.81 10.83
CA THR A 287 -6.39 20.59 10.93
C THR A 287 -5.06 20.75 10.18
N VAL A 288 -4.01 20.18 10.75
CA VAL A 288 -2.69 20.07 10.11
C VAL A 288 -2.35 18.60 9.89
N ILE A 289 -2.26 18.21 8.63
CA ILE A 289 -1.89 16.86 8.20
C ILE A 289 -0.52 16.92 7.52
N THR A 290 0.35 15.99 7.82
CA THR A 290 1.66 15.88 7.18
C THR A 290 1.83 14.55 6.48
N LEU A 291 2.54 14.59 5.34
CA LEU A 291 3.06 13.42 4.66
C LEU A 291 4.59 13.50 4.69
N LEU A 292 5.22 12.45 5.18
CA LEU A 292 6.66 12.26 5.06
C LEU A 292 6.94 11.30 3.91
N ILE A 293 7.72 11.73 2.93
CA ILE A 293 8.06 10.94 1.74
C ILE A 293 9.57 10.97 1.48
N PRO A 294 10.14 9.92 0.86
CA PRO A 294 11.54 9.95 0.47
C PRO A 294 11.76 10.99 -0.64
N ARG A 295 12.89 11.68 -0.60
CA ARG A 295 13.36 12.48 -1.74
C ARG A 295 13.92 11.52 -2.78
N VAL A 296 13.19 11.31 -3.87
CA VAL A 296 13.61 10.43 -4.97
C VAL A 296 14.09 11.29 -6.13
N GLU A 297 15.35 11.15 -6.52
CA GLU A 297 15.82 11.69 -7.78
C GLU A 297 15.29 10.82 -8.92
N GLY A 298 14.74 11.44 -9.96
CA GLY A 298 13.89 10.83 -11.01
C GLY A 298 14.43 9.65 -11.82
N LYS A 299 15.38 8.86 -11.31
CA LYS A 299 15.93 7.66 -11.94
C LYS A 299 15.81 6.35 -11.15
N ASP A 300 15.43 6.38 -9.86
CA ASP A 300 15.55 5.20 -8.99
C ASP A 300 14.26 4.42 -8.72
N ILE A 301 13.19 4.57 -9.50
CA ILE A 301 11.90 3.92 -9.22
C ILE A 301 11.78 2.51 -9.82
N GLY A 302 12.80 2.00 -10.50
CA GLY A 302 12.71 0.78 -11.31
C GLY A 302 13.23 -0.53 -10.70
N GLU A 303 13.92 -0.54 -9.56
CA GLU A 303 14.55 -1.75 -9.03
C GLU A 303 14.38 -1.90 -7.51
N ARG A 304 13.19 -2.37 -7.07
CA ARG A 304 13.08 -3.15 -5.81
C ARG A 304 11.88 -4.07 -5.84
#